data_edc56997fc61eee9a9a700096fa6cc64
#
_entry.id   edc56997fc61eee9a9a700096fa6cc64
#
_cell.length_a   1.000
_cell.length_b   1.000
_cell.length_c   1.000
_cell.angle_alpha   90.00
_cell.angle_beta   90.00
_cell.angle_gamma   90.00
#
_symmetry.space_group_name_H-M   'P 1'
#
loop_
_entity.id
_entity.type
_entity.pdbx_description
1 polymer ?
#
loop_
_entity_poly.entity_id
_entity_poly.type
_entity_poly.pdbx_seq_one_letter_code
_entity_poly.pdbx_strand_id
1 'polypeptide(L)'
;MDEIDGKELIALRYLQRQKDTVATLKAALSESEKENEDLRRQVDLLAKQGSKKIKTKKLSAPKGKRAFILGLTDNHYTQQVDPTLSGGENLHNEQVAVSRVNSVIDQAKEIIDNAKSKYGVSEVLVWLGGDSMVNADLHPNFQRLTPYEPLEELEIVYNIKVDLFKRLQDGPLRRVPLRVHGSLSNHGRDGKKEEVSAEMSYRRSYDVALYNQLQRSLGLPFHIEKTYFGIETVGGVKTLLHHGHMINMKAMPNTNFYQPNWTQIGKRLVHPKHQGTSLMMIGHWHTAAEYQCAYFTFVSAGCTVGQDGYAYGHGFLPEAPSQPLVEIDSEHGKVVQVHRIYTG
;
A
#
# COMPACT_ATOMS: atom_id res chain seq x y z
N MET A 1 -38.46 -57.10 -21.05
CA MET A 1 -38.01 -56.01 -20.17
C MET A 1 -36.50 -56.01 -20.26
N ASP A 2 -35.97 -55.17 -21.13
CA ASP A 2 -34.54 -55.11 -21.39
C ASP A 2 -33.83 -54.56 -20.17
N GLU A 3 -32.86 -55.27 -19.61
CA GLU A 3 -31.97 -54.78 -18.54
C GLU A 3 -31.11 -53.66 -19.11
N ILE A 4 -31.28 -52.47 -18.57
CA ILE A 4 -30.43 -51.33 -18.92
C ILE A 4 -29.00 -51.64 -18.45
N ASP A 5 -28.04 -51.70 -19.40
CA ASP A 5 -26.62 -51.95 -19.11
C ASP A 5 -26.11 -50.87 -18.09
N GLY A 6 -25.38 -51.35 -17.09
CA GLY A 6 -24.85 -50.47 -16.02
C GLY A 6 -24.05 -49.25 -16.52
N LYS A 7 -23.47 -49.32 -17.72
CA LYS A 7 -22.80 -48.21 -18.40
C LYS A 7 -23.79 -47.12 -18.84
N GLU A 8 -24.94 -47.53 -19.33
CA GLU A 8 -26.00 -46.62 -19.77
C GLU A 8 -26.62 -45.86 -18.59
N LEU A 9 -26.78 -46.53 -17.45
CA LEU A 9 -27.24 -45.92 -16.21
C LEU A 9 -26.25 -44.88 -15.66
N ILE A 10 -24.94 -45.13 -15.77
CA ILE A 10 -23.87 -44.18 -15.37
C ILE A 10 -23.89 -42.97 -16.29
N ALA A 11 -24.02 -43.18 -17.60
CA ALA A 11 -24.09 -42.07 -18.59
C ALA A 11 -25.34 -41.21 -18.36
N LEU A 12 -26.48 -41.77 -18.08
CA LEU A 12 -27.71 -41.04 -17.77
C LEU A 12 -27.59 -40.23 -16.47
N ARG A 13 -26.97 -40.76 -15.43
CA ARG A 13 -26.69 -40.01 -14.18
C ARG A 13 -25.70 -38.86 -14.39
N TYR A 14 -24.70 -39.07 -15.24
CA TYR A 14 -23.74 -38.01 -15.60
C TYR A 14 -24.45 -36.89 -16.37
N LEU A 15 -25.25 -37.19 -17.37
CA LEU A 15 -26.04 -36.21 -18.13
C LEU A 15 -27.03 -35.45 -17.24
N GLN A 16 -27.68 -36.14 -16.29
CA GLN A 16 -28.58 -35.47 -15.35
C GLN A 16 -27.82 -34.49 -14.46
N ARG A 17 -26.67 -34.87 -13.91
CA ARG A 17 -25.80 -33.93 -13.13
C ARG A 17 -25.34 -32.72 -13.94
N GLN A 18 -25.00 -32.91 -15.22
CA GLN A 18 -24.65 -31.81 -16.11
C GLN A 18 -25.83 -30.86 -16.32
N LYS A 19 -27.03 -31.37 -16.52
CA LYS A 19 -28.26 -30.55 -16.65
C LYS A 19 -28.54 -29.75 -15.38
N ASP A 20 -28.42 -30.39 -14.20
CA ASP A 20 -28.61 -29.71 -12.91
C ASP A 20 -27.59 -28.63 -12.68
N THR A 21 -26.31 -28.89 -13.03
CA THR A 21 -25.23 -27.86 -12.95
C THR A 21 -25.52 -26.67 -13.88
N VAL A 22 -25.95 -26.93 -15.11
CA VAL A 22 -26.31 -25.86 -16.08
C VAL A 22 -27.51 -25.08 -15.58
N ALA A 23 -28.50 -25.70 -14.98
CA ALA A 23 -29.66 -25.02 -14.40
C ALA A 23 -29.24 -24.11 -13.23
N THR A 24 -28.37 -24.59 -12.35
CA THR A 24 -27.81 -23.81 -11.22
C THR A 24 -27.00 -22.60 -11.69
N LEU A 25 -26.15 -22.81 -12.70
CA LEU A 25 -25.35 -21.70 -13.28
C LEU A 25 -26.22 -20.66 -13.98
N LYS A 26 -27.29 -21.07 -14.66
CA LYS A 26 -28.24 -20.11 -15.27
C LYS A 26 -29.00 -19.32 -14.21
N ALA A 27 -29.38 -19.92 -13.10
CA ALA A 27 -30.04 -19.23 -12.00
C ALA A 27 -29.09 -18.21 -11.36
N ALA A 28 -27.84 -18.58 -11.09
CA ALA A 28 -26.82 -17.70 -10.53
C ALA A 28 -26.49 -16.54 -11.48
N LEU A 29 -26.44 -16.78 -12.80
CA LEU A 29 -26.23 -15.73 -13.79
C LEU A 29 -27.38 -14.73 -13.80
N SER A 30 -28.63 -15.21 -13.78
CA SER A 30 -29.81 -14.34 -13.74
C SER A 30 -29.89 -13.49 -12.47
N GLU A 31 -29.48 -14.03 -11.33
CA GLU A 31 -29.39 -13.29 -10.07
C GLU A 31 -28.31 -12.21 -10.11
N SER A 32 -27.12 -12.54 -10.65
CA SER A 32 -26.04 -11.58 -10.86
C SER A 32 -26.40 -10.46 -11.85
N GLU A 33 -27.18 -10.76 -12.90
CA GLU A 33 -27.68 -9.75 -13.83
C GLU A 33 -28.66 -8.78 -13.16
N LYS A 34 -29.53 -9.27 -12.29
CA LYS A 34 -30.44 -8.42 -11.49
C LYS A 34 -29.68 -7.51 -10.51
N GLU A 35 -28.68 -8.05 -9.81
CA GLU A 35 -27.82 -7.26 -8.93
C GLU A 35 -27.08 -6.16 -9.69
N ASN A 36 -26.56 -6.48 -10.89
CA ASN A 36 -25.91 -5.49 -11.75
C ASN A 36 -26.85 -4.41 -12.24
N GLU A 37 -28.12 -4.72 -12.54
CA GLU A 37 -29.12 -3.71 -12.89
C GLU A 37 -29.46 -2.79 -11.71
N ASP A 38 -29.60 -3.35 -10.51
CA ASP A 38 -29.87 -2.56 -9.30
C ASP A 38 -28.68 -1.66 -8.94
N LEU A 39 -27.46 -2.14 -9.07
CA LEU A 39 -26.23 -1.34 -8.90
C LEU A 39 -26.16 -0.20 -9.92
N ARG A 40 -26.50 -0.44 -11.18
CA ARG A 40 -26.57 0.61 -12.21
C ARG A 40 -27.61 1.67 -11.86
N ARG A 41 -28.80 1.27 -11.40
CA ARG A 41 -29.84 2.23 -10.93
C ARG A 41 -29.38 3.05 -9.73
N GLN A 42 -28.69 2.43 -8.78
CA GLN A 42 -28.13 3.16 -7.63
C GLN A 42 -27.02 4.15 -8.07
N VAL A 43 -26.14 3.76 -8.99
CA VAL A 43 -25.12 4.65 -9.56
C VAL A 43 -25.77 5.83 -10.28
N ASP A 44 -26.82 5.59 -11.08
CA ASP A 44 -27.55 6.65 -11.78
C ASP A 44 -28.29 7.60 -10.81
N LEU A 45 -28.84 7.09 -9.72
CA LEU A 45 -29.44 7.89 -8.68
C LEU A 45 -28.42 8.74 -7.93
N LEU A 46 -27.27 8.18 -7.59
CA LEU A 46 -26.15 8.89 -6.97
C LEU A 46 -25.55 9.94 -7.92
N ALA A 47 -25.43 9.63 -9.21
CA ALA A 47 -24.98 10.58 -10.22
C ALA A 47 -25.95 11.77 -10.38
N LYS A 48 -27.26 11.52 -10.31
CA LYS A 48 -28.28 12.58 -10.33
C LYS A 48 -28.30 13.40 -9.04
N GLN A 49 -28.00 12.81 -7.89
CA GLN A 49 -27.91 13.53 -6.61
C GLN A 49 -26.58 14.30 -6.46
N GLY A 50 -25.51 13.83 -7.12
CA GLY A 50 -24.17 14.42 -7.08
C GLY A 50 -23.95 15.66 -7.94
N SER A 51 -24.98 16.14 -8.68
CA SER A 51 -24.85 17.30 -9.58
C SER A 51 -24.92 18.67 -8.89
N LYS A 52 -24.89 18.74 -7.57
CA LYS A 52 -24.53 19.99 -6.88
C LYS A 52 -23.06 20.24 -7.11
N LYS A 53 -22.73 21.10 -8.08
CA LYS A 53 -21.37 21.61 -8.31
C LYS A 53 -20.82 22.10 -6.97
N ILE A 54 -20.01 21.26 -6.33
CA ILE A 54 -19.10 21.71 -5.27
C ILE A 54 -18.21 22.75 -5.98
N LYS A 55 -18.40 24.02 -5.65
CA LYS A 55 -17.47 25.07 -6.06
C LYS A 55 -16.14 24.74 -5.39
N THR A 56 -15.32 23.96 -6.04
CA THR A 56 -13.92 23.80 -5.66
C THR A 56 -13.32 25.19 -5.80
N LYS A 57 -13.05 25.83 -4.65
CA LYS A 57 -12.20 27.00 -4.58
C LYS A 57 -10.92 26.57 -5.30
N LYS A 58 -10.62 27.16 -6.47
CA LYS A 58 -9.29 26.99 -7.10
C LYS A 58 -8.31 27.47 -6.05
N LEU A 59 -7.69 26.53 -5.35
CA LEU A 59 -6.51 26.81 -4.55
C LEU A 59 -5.52 27.39 -5.55
N SER A 60 -5.11 28.65 -5.35
CA SER A 60 -4.00 29.24 -6.09
C SER A 60 -2.83 28.28 -5.99
N ALA A 61 -2.21 27.93 -7.12
CA ALA A 61 -1.05 27.06 -7.14
C ALA A 61 -0.05 27.53 -6.06
N PRO A 62 0.37 26.65 -5.15
CA PRO A 62 1.29 27.04 -4.08
C PRO A 62 2.59 27.54 -4.71
N LYS A 63 3.14 28.65 -4.22
CA LYS A 63 4.36 29.31 -4.75
C LYS A 63 5.65 28.62 -4.27
N GLY A 64 5.67 27.30 -4.20
CA GLY A 64 6.86 26.58 -3.77
C GLY A 64 7.55 25.86 -4.94
N LYS A 65 8.88 25.87 -4.94
CA LYS A 65 9.69 25.18 -5.96
C LYS A 65 10.01 23.74 -5.59
N ARG A 66 9.63 23.28 -4.40
CA ARG A 66 9.82 21.89 -3.94
C ARG A 66 8.49 21.26 -3.55
N ALA A 67 8.37 19.96 -3.83
CA ALA A 67 7.32 19.10 -3.30
C ALA A 67 7.97 17.85 -2.72
N PHE A 68 7.27 17.16 -1.84
CA PHE A 68 7.81 15.96 -1.17
C PHE A 68 6.82 14.83 -1.17
N ILE A 69 7.36 13.59 -1.21
CA ILE A 69 6.61 12.37 -0.91
C ILE A 69 7.29 11.69 0.27
N LEU A 70 6.61 11.63 1.41
CA LEU A 70 7.03 10.87 2.58
C LEU A 70 6.41 9.49 2.53
N GLY A 71 7.22 8.45 2.39
CA GLY A 71 6.76 7.07 2.49
C GLY A 71 6.69 6.62 3.95
N LEU A 72 5.56 6.03 4.34
CA LEU A 72 5.35 5.36 5.62
C LEU A 72 4.74 4.00 5.33
N THR A 73 5.58 3.00 5.17
CA THR A 73 5.20 1.64 4.76
C THR A 73 5.92 0.59 5.59
N ASP A 74 5.41 -0.62 5.61
CA ASP A 74 6.04 -1.77 6.27
C ASP A 74 6.40 -1.47 7.74
N ASN A 75 5.46 -0.83 8.43
CA ASN A 75 5.69 -0.42 9.81
C ASN A 75 5.47 -1.57 10.80
N HIS A 76 4.54 -2.50 10.51
CA HIS A 76 4.21 -3.64 11.36
C HIS A 76 4.25 -3.28 12.84
N TYR A 77 3.46 -2.27 13.24
CA TYR A 77 3.59 -1.60 14.54
C TYR A 77 3.56 -2.56 15.75
N THR A 78 2.84 -3.66 15.63
CA THR A 78 2.62 -4.62 16.71
C THR A 78 3.51 -5.85 16.63
N GLN A 79 4.36 -5.95 15.59
CA GLN A 79 5.26 -7.09 15.42
C GLN A 79 6.27 -7.17 16.56
N GLN A 80 6.40 -8.37 17.13
CA GLN A 80 7.40 -8.68 18.14
C GLN A 80 8.59 -9.37 17.50
N VAL A 81 9.77 -8.77 17.61
CA VAL A 81 11.04 -9.37 17.19
C VAL A 81 11.93 -9.54 18.40
N ASP A 82 12.23 -10.79 18.70
CA ASP A 82 13.20 -11.15 19.74
C ASP A 82 14.62 -11.15 19.16
N PRO A 83 15.56 -10.38 19.73
CA PRO A 83 16.95 -10.35 19.29
C PRO A 83 17.59 -11.73 19.19
N THR A 84 17.27 -12.64 20.12
CA THR A 84 17.84 -13.99 20.13
C THR A 84 17.43 -14.83 18.93
N LEU A 85 16.30 -14.51 18.30
CA LEU A 85 15.76 -15.22 17.13
C LEU A 85 16.06 -14.52 15.80
N SER A 86 16.56 -13.28 15.85
CA SER A 86 16.86 -12.45 14.67
C SER A 86 18.34 -12.19 14.45
N GLY A 87 19.22 -13.05 14.97
CA GLY A 87 20.67 -12.91 14.84
C GLY A 87 21.33 -12.03 15.91
N GLY A 88 20.57 -11.61 16.93
CA GLY A 88 21.11 -10.95 18.13
C GLY A 88 21.15 -9.43 18.09
N GLU A 89 20.75 -8.79 16.99
CA GLU A 89 20.99 -7.34 16.81
C GLU A 89 19.71 -6.48 16.78
N ASN A 90 18.54 -7.07 16.55
CA ASN A 90 17.31 -6.29 16.35
C ASN A 90 16.23 -6.60 17.37
N LEU A 91 15.77 -5.56 18.06
CA LEU A 91 14.55 -5.56 18.87
C LEU A 91 13.48 -4.75 18.11
N HIS A 92 12.29 -5.32 18.00
CA HIS A 92 11.12 -4.61 17.53
C HIS A 92 9.89 -4.96 18.38
N ASN A 93 9.13 -3.96 18.70
CA ASN A 93 7.84 -4.01 19.38
C ASN A 93 7.11 -2.70 19.14
N GLU A 94 5.90 -2.55 19.69
CA GLU A 94 5.08 -1.36 19.49
C GLU A 94 5.81 -0.06 19.87
N GLN A 95 6.46 -0.02 21.05
CA GLN A 95 7.17 1.18 21.50
C GLN A 95 8.34 1.53 20.58
N VAL A 96 9.11 0.53 20.16
CA VAL A 96 10.23 0.72 19.23
C VAL A 96 9.72 1.17 17.87
N ALA A 97 8.63 0.57 17.35
CA ALA A 97 8.01 0.98 16.10
C ALA A 97 7.57 2.45 16.13
N VAL A 98 6.86 2.87 17.18
CA VAL A 98 6.42 4.24 17.38
C VAL A 98 7.61 5.21 17.49
N SER A 99 8.64 4.85 18.25
CA SER A 99 9.86 5.65 18.38
C SER A 99 10.55 5.84 17.03
N ARG A 100 10.70 4.75 16.26
CA ARG A 100 11.32 4.76 14.91
C ARG A 100 10.55 5.67 13.94
N VAL A 101 9.22 5.53 13.86
CA VAL A 101 8.42 6.38 12.96
C VAL A 101 8.40 7.83 13.42
N ASN A 102 8.40 8.12 14.73
CA ASN A 102 8.55 9.48 15.23
C ASN A 102 9.89 10.10 14.79
N SER A 103 10.99 9.35 14.85
CA SER A 103 12.30 9.79 14.34
C SER A 103 12.25 10.10 12.84
N VAL A 104 11.58 9.25 12.04
CA VAL A 104 11.37 9.54 10.59
C VAL A 104 10.64 10.88 10.40
N ILE A 105 9.55 11.10 11.14
CA ILE A 105 8.76 12.32 11.02
C ILE A 105 9.58 13.57 11.39
N ASP A 106 10.36 13.50 12.46
CA ASP A 106 11.17 14.64 12.90
C ASP A 106 12.26 14.98 11.89
N GLN A 107 12.99 13.98 11.38
CA GLN A 107 13.99 14.18 10.34
C GLN A 107 13.36 14.67 9.02
N ALA A 108 12.21 14.12 8.62
CA ALA A 108 11.49 14.59 7.43
C ALA A 108 11.08 16.06 7.58
N LYS A 109 10.57 16.45 8.76
CA LYS A 109 10.21 17.85 9.06
C LYS A 109 11.41 18.77 8.96
N GLU A 110 12.57 18.39 9.45
CA GLU A 110 13.81 19.17 9.37
C GLU A 110 14.25 19.36 7.91
N ILE A 111 14.26 18.27 7.10
CA ILE A 111 14.62 18.34 5.68
C ILE A 111 13.65 19.27 4.93
N ILE A 112 12.35 19.11 5.16
CA ILE A 112 11.32 19.90 4.50
C ILE A 112 11.39 21.38 4.93
N ASP A 113 11.67 21.69 6.19
CA ASP A 113 11.82 23.07 6.68
C ASP A 113 13.05 23.76 6.08
N ASN A 114 14.15 23.03 5.96
CA ASN A 114 15.35 23.49 5.27
C ASN A 114 15.07 23.81 3.78
N ALA A 115 14.35 22.94 3.08
CA ALA A 115 13.94 23.19 1.70
C ALA A 115 12.94 24.36 1.59
N LYS A 116 11.98 24.46 2.53
CA LYS A 116 10.99 25.52 2.60
C LYS A 116 11.65 26.89 2.74
N SER A 117 12.68 26.99 3.58
CA SER A 117 13.43 28.22 3.79
C SER A 117 14.19 28.69 2.55
N LYS A 118 14.70 27.74 1.74
CA LYS A 118 15.52 28.04 0.55
C LYS A 118 14.69 28.21 -0.73
N TYR A 119 13.69 27.38 -0.92
CA TYR A 119 12.98 27.22 -2.20
C TYR A 119 11.47 27.42 -2.10
N GLY A 120 10.90 27.40 -0.90
CA GLY A 120 9.48 27.22 -0.69
C GLY A 120 9.02 25.79 -0.98
N VAL A 121 7.98 25.33 -0.28
CA VAL A 121 7.38 24.00 -0.46
C VAL A 121 5.94 24.14 -0.91
N SER A 122 5.60 23.50 -2.02
CA SER A 122 4.28 23.55 -2.64
C SER A 122 3.31 22.57 -1.99
N GLU A 123 3.75 21.37 -1.71
CA GLU A 123 2.94 20.28 -1.13
C GLU A 123 3.80 19.18 -0.53
N VAL A 124 3.20 18.41 0.37
CA VAL A 124 3.71 17.12 0.86
C VAL A 124 2.65 16.05 0.68
N LEU A 125 2.98 14.99 -0.03
CA LEU A 125 2.19 13.76 -0.06
C LEU A 125 2.74 12.80 0.98
N VAL A 126 1.89 12.32 1.90
CA VAL A 126 2.20 11.17 2.75
C VAL A 126 1.67 9.93 2.06
N TRP A 127 2.57 9.02 1.69
CA TRP A 127 2.21 7.73 1.13
C TRP A 127 2.19 6.69 2.23
N LEU A 128 0.99 6.20 2.57
CA LEU A 128 0.80 5.03 3.42
C LEU A 128 0.86 3.80 2.53
N GLY A 129 2.05 3.19 2.48
CA GLY A 129 2.34 2.11 1.52
C GLY A 129 1.79 0.74 1.91
N GLY A 130 1.13 0.63 3.08
CA GLY A 130 0.55 -0.60 3.60
C GLY A 130 1.41 -1.28 4.66
N ASP A 131 1.06 -2.52 5.00
CA ASP A 131 1.70 -3.36 6.01
C ASP A 131 1.97 -2.61 7.33
N SER A 132 0.92 -1.94 7.82
CA SER A 132 0.94 -1.29 9.13
C SER A 132 0.67 -2.27 10.27
N MET A 133 -0.02 -3.37 9.95
CA MET A 133 -0.39 -4.47 10.83
C MET A 133 0.43 -5.72 10.50
N VAL A 134 0.51 -6.66 11.43
CA VAL A 134 0.99 -8.04 11.20
C VAL A 134 -0.13 -8.90 10.64
N ASN A 135 -1.34 -8.76 11.20
CA ASN A 135 -2.53 -9.52 10.86
C ASN A 135 -2.37 -11.03 11.12
N ALA A 136 -2.58 -11.42 12.37
CA ALA A 136 -2.38 -12.78 12.85
C ALA A 136 -3.15 -13.87 12.06
N ASP A 137 -4.29 -13.52 11.44
CA ASP A 137 -5.15 -14.45 10.71
C ASP A 137 -4.63 -14.87 9.33
N LEU A 138 -3.67 -14.14 8.77
CA LEU A 138 -3.15 -14.42 7.43
C LEU A 138 -2.38 -15.73 7.33
N HIS A 139 -1.64 -16.08 8.39
CA HIS A 139 -0.82 -17.27 8.44
C HIS A 139 -0.66 -17.77 9.87
N PRO A 140 -0.73 -19.08 10.14
CA PRO A 140 -0.60 -19.63 11.51
C PRO A 140 0.66 -19.19 12.26
N ASN A 141 1.75 -18.91 11.53
CA ASN A 141 3.00 -18.44 12.15
C ASN A 141 2.91 -16.97 12.60
N PHE A 142 2.00 -16.16 12.04
CA PHE A 142 1.87 -14.75 12.39
C PHE A 142 1.24 -14.53 13.75
N GLN A 143 0.46 -15.49 14.26
CA GLN A 143 -0.06 -15.48 15.62
C GLN A 143 1.05 -15.40 16.70
N ARG A 144 2.29 -15.76 16.34
CA ARG A 144 3.45 -15.66 17.23
C ARG A 144 4.20 -14.33 17.11
N LEU A 145 3.87 -13.54 16.08
CA LEU A 145 4.53 -12.28 15.78
C LEU A 145 3.82 -11.08 16.37
N THR A 146 2.56 -11.22 16.75
CA THR A 146 1.78 -10.17 17.41
C THR A 146 0.92 -10.80 18.53
N PRO A 147 0.76 -10.12 19.68
CA PRO A 147 -0.11 -10.59 20.76
C PRO A 147 -1.59 -10.22 20.55
N TYR A 148 -1.93 -9.54 19.46
CA TYR A 148 -3.25 -8.95 19.24
C TYR A 148 -4.03 -9.67 18.14
N GLU A 149 -5.33 -9.74 18.31
CA GLU A 149 -6.26 -10.11 17.26
C GLU A 149 -6.41 -8.97 16.23
N PRO A 150 -6.74 -9.25 14.94
CA PRO A 150 -6.68 -8.23 13.88
C PRO A 150 -7.50 -6.96 14.13
N LEU A 151 -8.66 -7.05 14.78
CA LEU A 151 -9.47 -5.86 15.08
C LEU A 151 -8.88 -5.03 16.22
N GLU A 152 -8.31 -5.66 17.24
CA GLU A 152 -7.59 -4.99 18.31
C GLU A 152 -6.32 -4.32 17.77
N GLU A 153 -5.57 -5.03 16.94
CA GLU A 153 -4.42 -4.50 16.23
C GLU A 153 -4.76 -3.28 15.38
N LEU A 154 -5.89 -3.33 14.65
CA LEU A 154 -6.38 -2.22 13.84
C LEU A 154 -6.63 -0.96 14.69
N GLU A 155 -7.24 -1.10 15.86
CA GLU A 155 -7.50 0.01 16.77
C GLU A 155 -6.20 0.63 17.31
N ILE A 156 -5.23 -0.20 17.71
CA ILE A 156 -3.91 0.24 18.17
C ILE A 156 -3.21 1.03 17.06
N VAL A 157 -3.15 0.47 15.85
CA VAL A 157 -2.49 1.10 14.70
C VAL A 157 -3.20 2.41 14.30
N TYR A 158 -4.53 2.46 14.39
CA TYR A 158 -5.29 3.68 14.14
C TYR A 158 -4.88 4.79 15.13
N ASN A 159 -4.84 4.52 16.42
CA ASN A 159 -4.48 5.49 17.45
C ASN A 159 -3.04 5.99 17.25
N ILE A 160 -2.09 5.10 16.99
CA ILE A 160 -0.70 5.46 16.66
C ILE A 160 -0.66 6.40 15.46
N LYS A 161 -1.34 6.07 14.35
CA LYS A 161 -1.31 6.90 13.15
C LYS A 161 -1.99 8.26 13.34
N VAL A 162 -3.06 8.35 14.13
CA VAL A 162 -3.67 9.65 14.47
C VAL A 162 -2.65 10.56 15.17
N ASP A 163 -1.90 10.04 16.12
CA ASP A 163 -0.91 10.83 16.85
C ASP A 163 0.30 11.20 15.97
N LEU A 164 0.74 10.28 15.10
CA LEU A 164 1.77 10.58 14.09
C LEU A 164 1.36 11.71 13.14
N PHE A 165 0.12 11.70 12.66
CA PHE A 165 -0.38 12.77 11.79
C PHE A 165 -0.53 14.09 12.52
N LYS A 166 -0.97 14.11 13.78
CA LYS A 166 -0.95 15.32 14.62
C LYS A 166 0.47 15.87 14.72
N ARG A 167 1.46 15.02 15.04
CA ARG A 167 2.87 15.39 15.10
C ARG A 167 3.39 15.93 13.77
N LEU A 168 3.00 15.31 12.65
CA LEU A 168 3.41 15.77 11.32
C LEU A 168 2.81 17.13 10.96
N GLN A 169 1.56 17.40 11.35
CA GLN A 169 0.88 18.67 11.09
C GLN A 169 1.38 19.83 11.96
N ASP A 170 2.11 19.53 13.03
CA ASP A 170 2.66 20.56 13.91
C ASP A 170 3.99 21.13 13.39
N GLY A 171 4.29 22.36 13.81
CA GLY A 171 5.56 23.04 13.52
C GLY A 171 5.70 23.44 12.05
N PRO A 172 6.84 23.12 11.39
CA PRO A 172 7.16 23.63 10.05
C PRO A 172 6.13 23.30 8.97
N LEU A 173 5.43 22.16 9.09
CA LEU A 173 4.47 21.71 8.09
C LEU A 173 3.05 22.28 8.28
N ARG A 174 2.77 22.99 9.36
CA ARG A 174 1.43 23.50 9.69
C ARG A 174 0.75 24.30 8.56
N ARG A 175 1.55 24.95 7.70
CA ARG A 175 1.06 25.78 6.58
C ARG A 175 1.39 25.18 5.20
N VAL A 176 1.97 24.00 5.16
CA VAL A 176 2.25 23.30 3.90
C VAL A 176 1.04 22.46 3.54
N PRO A 177 0.54 22.52 2.30
CA PRO A 177 -0.51 21.62 1.84
C PRO A 177 -0.09 20.16 2.03
N LEU A 178 -0.84 19.42 2.85
CA LEU A 178 -0.61 18.04 3.17
C LEU A 178 -1.76 17.21 2.62
N ARG A 179 -1.46 16.14 1.92
CA ARG A 179 -2.44 15.15 1.46
C ARG A 179 -1.91 13.73 1.66
N VAL A 180 -2.79 12.76 1.65
CA VAL A 180 -2.47 11.37 1.97
C VAL A 180 -2.92 10.46 0.84
N HIS A 181 -2.09 9.47 0.51
CA HIS A 181 -2.45 8.36 -0.37
C HIS A 181 -2.25 7.04 0.37
N GLY A 182 -3.30 6.21 0.45
CA GLY A 182 -3.27 4.88 1.06
C GLY A 182 -3.29 3.78 0.00
N SER A 183 -2.29 2.92 0.00
CA SER A 183 -2.16 1.75 -0.88
C SER A 183 -2.62 0.47 -0.17
N LEU A 184 -3.15 -0.49 -0.94
CA LEU A 184 -3.50 -1.81 -0.46
C LEU A 184 -2.25 -2.67 -0.29
N SER A 185 -2.19 -3.45 0.80
CA SER A 185 -1.08 -4.33 1.11
C SER A 185 -1.48 -5.81 1.25
N ASN A 186 -0.48 -6.67 1.39
CA ASN A 186 -0.75 -8.09 1.60
C ASN A 186 -1.12 -8.43 3.04
N HIS A 187 -0.60 -7.71 4.04
CA HIS A 187 -1.01 -7.87 5.44
C HIS A 187 -2.36 -7.19 5.74
N GLY A 188 -2.77 -6.24 4.94
CA GLY A 188 -4.08 -5.58 5.08
C GLY A 188 -5.27 -6.45 4.63
N ARG A 189 -5.07 -7.65 4.09
CA ARG A 189 -6.18 -8.52 3.62
C ARG A 189 -6.96 -9.12 4.79
N ASP A 190 -8.28 -9.21 4.60
CA ASP A 190 -9.14 -10.07 5.41
C ASP A 190 -9.26 -11.43 4.70
N GLY A 191 -8.49 -12.42 5.13
CA GLY A 191 -8.43 -13.76 4.59
C GLY A 191 -7.17 -14.11 3.79
N LYS A 192 -7.01 -15.38 3.47
CA LYS A 192 -5.83 -15.91 2.80
C LYS A 192 -5.75 -15.44 1.34
N LYS A 193 -4.54 -15.47 0.77
CA LYS A 193 -4.27 -14.99 -0.60
C LYS A 193 -5.16 -15.69 -1.65
N GLU A 194 -5.40 -16.96 -1.47
CA GLU A 194 -6.20 -17.81 -2.36
C GLU A 194 -7.70 -17.53 -2.28
N GLU A 195 -8.14 -16.89 -1.19
CA GLU A 195 -9.54 -16.61 -0.90
C GLU A 195 -9.96 -15.20 -1.32
N VAL A 196 -8.99 -14.32 -1.62
CA VAL A 196 -9.23 -12.90 -1.90
C VAL A 196 -8.81 -12.57 -3.32
N SER A 197 -9.77 -12.35 -4.22
CA SER A 197 -9.50 -11.85 -5.56
C SER A 197 -9.03 -10.39 -5.52
N ALA A 198 -8.44 -9.89 -6.62
CA ALA A 198 -8.01 -8.51 -6.73
C ALA A 198 -9.14 -7.50 -6.48
N GLU A 199 -10.36 -7.80 -6.92
CA GLU A 199 -11.54 -6.96 -6.69
C GLU A 199 -12.00 -6.98 -5.23
N MET A 200 -11.88 -8.14 -4.57
CA MET A 200 -12.23 -8.29 -3.17
C MET A 200 -11.21 -7.67 -2.23
N SER A 201 -9.95 -7.50 -2.68
CA SER A 201 -8.88 -6.92 -1.85
C SER A 201 -9.22 -5.54 -1.30
N TYR A 202 -9.91 -4.70 -2.08
CA TYR A 202 -10.38 -3.41 -1.57
C TYR A 202 -11.54 -3.54 -0.57
N ARG A 203 -12.50 -4.42 -0.83
CA ARG A 203 -13.69 -4.56 0.02
C ARG A 203 -13.41 -5.30 1.33
N ARG A 204 -12.44 -6.20 1.31
CA ARG A 204 -12.01 -7.04 2.44
C ARG A 204 -10.59 -6.65 2.82
N SER A 205 -10.41 -5.42 3.34
CA SER A 205 -9.10 -4.89 3.67
C SER A 205 -9.13 -4.09 4.96
N TYR A 206 -8.30 -4.47 5.90
CA TYR A 206 -8.01 -3.70 7.11
C TYR A 206 -7.33 -2.38 6.77
N ASP A 207 -6.48 -2.32 5.72
CA ASP A 207 -5.89 -1.05 5.25
C ASP A 207 -7.00 -0.04 4.90
N VAL A 208 -8.01 -0.48 4.13
CA VAL A 208 -9.13 0.39 3.75
C VAL A 208 -9.95 0.82 4.96
N ALA A 209 -10.17 -0.08 5.93
CA ALA A 209 -10.85 0.25 7.17
C ALA A 209 -10.08 1.31 7.96
N LEU A 210 -8.78 1.12 8.11
CA LEU A 210 -7.85 2.07 8.75
C LEU A 210 -7.86 3.43 8.05
N TYR A 211 -7.70 3.44 6.73
CA TYR A 211 -7.64 4.70 5.96
C TYR A 211 -8.96 5.47 5.98
N ASN A 212 -10.09 4.79 5.95
CA ASN A 212 -11.41 5.42 6.11
C ASN A 212 -11.57 6.08 7.50
N GLN A 213 -11.07 5.44 8.56
CA GLN A 213 -11.10 6.02 9.91
C GLN A 213 -10.17 7.23 10.00
N LEU A 214 -8.95 7.13 9.49
CA LEU A 214 -8.00 8.24 9.44
C LEU A 214 -8.52 9.43 8.62
N GLN A 215 -9.11 9.20 7.46
CA GLN A 215 -9.72 10.25 6.64
C GLN A 215 -10.77 11.05 7.41
N ARG A 216 -11.64 10.37 8.16
CA ARG A 216 -12.69 11.02 8.95
C ARG A 216 -12.11 11.83 10.12
N SER A 217 -11.04 11.35 10.75
CA SER A 217 -10.48 11.95 11.95
C SER A 217 -9.51 13.09 11.67
N LEU A 218 -8.78 13.03 10.56
CA LEU A 218 -7.71 13.98 10.28
C LEU A 218 -8.17 15.20 9.49
N GLY A 219 -9.29 15.11 8.76
CA GLY A 219 -9.79 16.19 7.91
C GLY A 219 -8.84 16.57 6.77
N LEU A 220 -7.89 15.70 6.42
CA LEU A 220 -6.94 15.90 5.32
C LEU A 220 -7.53 15.39 3.99
N PRO A 221 -7.10 15.96 2.84
CA PRO A 221 -7.33 15.34 1.54
C PRO A 221 -6.70 13.94 1.53
N PHE A 222 -7.53 12.92 1.34
CA PHE A 222 -7.13 11.54 1.45
C PHE A 222 -7.62 10.76 0.22
N HIS A 223 -6.69 10.13 -0.49
CA HIS A 223 -6.99 9.19 -1.55
C HIS A 223 -6.79 7.76 -1.02
N ILE A 224 -7.82 6.95 -1.08
CA ILE A 224 -7.73 5.52 -0.76
C ILE A 224 -7.76 4.76 -2.08
N GLU A 225 -6.65 4.11 -2.42
CA GLU A 225 -6.53 3.37 -3.66
C GLU A 225 -7.47 2.15 -3.65
N LYS A 226 -8.15 1.93 -4.77
CA LYS A 226 -9.08 0.79 -4.94
C LYS A 226 -8.46 -0.39 -5.66
N THR A 227 -7.29 -0.17 -6.24
CA THR A 227 -6.54 -1.16 -6.98
C THR A 227 -5.16 -1.35 -6.36
N TYR A 228 -4.36 -2.24 -6.90
CA TYR A 228 -3.00 -2.43 -6.38
C TYR A 228 -2.04 -1.30 -6.79
N PHE A 229 -2.36 -0.52 -7.81
CA PHE A 229 -1.46 0.49 -8.38
C PHE A 229 -2.13 1.85 -8.37
N GLY A 230 -1.70 2.70 -7.46
CA GLY A 230 -2.14 4.08 -7.35
C GLY A 230 -1.30 5.04 -8.21
N ILE A 231 -1.94 6.10 -8.70
CA ILE A 231 -1.26 7.15 -9.45
C ILE A 231 -1.52 8.48 -8.77
N GLU A 232 -0.44 9.19 -8.49
CA GLU A 232 -0.45 10.54 -7.97
C GLU A 232 0.40 11.45 -8.85
N THR A 233 0.07 12.73 -8.85
CA THR A 233 0.96 13.76 -9.40
C THR A 233 1.39 14.66 -8.27
N VAL A 234 2.69 14.75 -8.01
CA VAL A 234 3.30 15.52 -6.95
C VAL A 234 4.37 16.42 -7.55
N GLY A 235 4.24 17.72 -7.37
CA GLY A 235 5.19 18.69 -7.95
C GLY A 235 5.41 18.51 -9.47
N GLY A 236 4.39 18.08 -10.22
CA GLY A 236 4.49 17.80 -11.66
C GLY A 236 5.05 16.42 -12.01
N VAL A 237 5.55 15.63 -11.04
CA VAL A 237 6.03 14.26 -11.25
C VAL A 237 4.87 13.29 -11.15
N LYS A 238 4.60 12.55 -12.23
CA LYS A 238 3.64 11.45 -12.21
C LYS A 238 4.27 10.24 -11.53
N THR A 239 3.68 9.86 -10.41
CA THR A 239 4.20 8.83 -9.50
C THR A 239 3.28 7.64 -9.48
N LEU A 240 3.84 6.43 -9.65
CA LEU A 240 3.16 5.15 -9.44
C LEU A 240 3.48 4.64 -8.04
N LEU A 241 2.44 4.47 -7.24
CA LEU A 241 2.52 4.00 -5.85
C LEU A 241 1.96 2.59 -5.75
N HIS A 242 2.70 1.69 -5.13
CA HIS A 242 2.29 0.31 -4.96
C HIS A 242 2.94 -0.28 -3.72
N HIS A 243 2.22 -1.11 -2.94
CA HIS A 243 2.84 -1.74 -1.79
C HIS A 243 4.08 -2.59 -2.15
N GLY A 244 4.07 -3.34 -3.24
CA GLY A 244 5.24 -4.14 -3.68
C GLY A 244 4.94 -5.61 -3.91
N HIS A 245 3.97 -6.19 -3.22
CA HIS A 245 3.64 -7.62 -3.20
C HIS A 245 3.25 -8.24 -4.57
N MET A 246 2.99 -7.42 -5.58
CA MET A 246 2.71 -7.86 -6.97
C MET A 246 3.94 -7.76 -7.88
N ILE A 247 5.10 -7.40 -7.33
CA ILE A 247 6.36 -7.27 -8.06
C ILE A 247 7.38 -8.18 -7.39
N ASN A 248 7.82 -9.19 -8.11
CA ASN A 248 8.79 -10.13 -7.57
C ASN A 248 10.20 -9.55 -7.62
N MET A 249 11.00 -9.87 -6.63
CA MET A 249 12.45 -9.70 -6.71
C MET A 249 13.07 -10.87 -7.50
N LYS A 250 14.14 -10.60 -8.21
CA LYS A 250 14.97 -11.61 -8.84
C LYS A 250 16.33 -11.64 -8.18
N ALA A 251 16.80 -12.83 -7.82
CA ALA A 251 18.19 -13.01 -7.43
C ALA A 251 19.11 -12.61 -8.60
N MET A 252 20.15 -11.86 -8.32
CA MET A 252 21.20 -11.60 -9.29
C MET A 252 22.07 -12.86 -9.42
N PRO A 253 22.41 -13.27 -10.64
CA PRO A 253 23.24 -14.45 -10.85
C PRO A 253 24.55 -14.38 -10.05
N ASN A 254 24.88 -15.48 -9.36
CA ASN A 254 26.10 -15.64 -8.58
C ASN A 254 26.29 -14.65 -7.41
N THR A 255 25.22 -14.06 -6.92
CA THR A 255 25.25 -13.15 -5.76
C THR A 255 24.09 -13.44 -4.82
N ASN A 256 24.19 -12.97 -3.58
CA ASN A 256 23.08 -12.95 -2.63
C ASN A 256 22.25 -11.65 -2.72
N PHE A 257 22.46 -10.87 -3.78
CA PHE A 257 21.74 -9.64 -4.00
C PHE A 257 20.46 -9.89 -4.82
N TYR A 258 19.43 -9.13 -4.50
CA TYR A 258 18.16 -9.15 -5.19
C TYR A 258 17.94 -7.84 -5.92
N GLN A 259 17.33 -7.92 -7.10
CA GLN A 259 16.97 -6.75 -7.88
C GLN A 259 15.49 -6.79 -8.25
N PRO A 260 14.87 -5.64 -8.55
CA PRO A 260 13.50 -5.59 -9.05
C PRO A 260 13.35 -6.42 -10.33
N ASN A 261 12.20 -7.06 -10.47
CA ASN A 261 11.86 -7.70 -11.75
C ASN A 261 11.52 -6.62 -12.79
N TRP A 262 12.55 -6.09 -13.47
CA TRP A 262 12.40 -5.02 -14.46
C TRP A 262 11.43 -5.34 -15.59
N THR A 263 11.27 -6.62 -15.95
CA THR A 263 10.27 -7.05 -16.93
C THR A 263 8.85 -6.82 -16.41
N GLN A 264 8.58 -7.10 -15.14
CA GLN A 264 7.27 -6.84 -14.55
C GLN A 264 7.02 -5.33 -14.42
N ILE A 265 8.02 -4.57 -13.99
CA ILE A 265 7.94 -3.10 -13.90
C ILE A 265 7.68 -2.51 -15.30
N GLY A 266 8.44 -2.92 -16.30
CA GLY A 266 8.25 -2.44 -17.69
C GLY A 266 6.86 -2.72 -18.22
N LYS A 267 6.30 -3.92 -17.99
CA LYS A 267 4.91 -4.24 -18.35
C LYS A 267 3.89 -3.33 -17.66
N ARG A 268 4.16 -2.85 -16.44
CA ARG A 268 3.29 -1.91 -15.74
C ARG A 268 3.39 -0.51 -16.34
N LEU A 269 4.59 -0.04 -16.62
CA LEU A 269 4.82 1.31 -17.14
C LEU A 269 4.25 1.53 -18.54
N VAL A 270 4.18 0.49 -19.38
CA VAL A 270 3.55 0.59 -20.70
C VAL A 270 2.02 0.58 -20.68
N HIS A 271 1.40 0.26 -19.54
CA HIS A 271 -0.06 0.30 -19.41
C HIS A 271 -0.56 1.74 -19.61
N PRO A 272 -1.65 1.99 -20.39
CA PRO A 272 -2.11 3.34 -20.72
C PRO A 272 -2.32 4.28 -19.52
N LYS A 273 -2.84 3.74 -18.39
CA LYS A 273 -3.01 4.52 -17.15
C LYS A 273 -1.68 4.98 -16.54
N HIS A 274 -0.60 4.25 -16.78
CA HIS A 274 0.71 4.49 -16.19
C HIS A 274 1.67 5.26 -17.11
N GLN A 275 1.29 5.50 -18.36
CA GLN A 275 2.13 6.25 -19.28
C GLN A 275 2.50 7.63 -18.72
N GLY A 276 3.76 8.02 -18.93
CA GLY A 276 4.32 9.26 -18.39
C GLY A 276 4.69 9.19 -16.90
N THR A 277 4.63 8.01 -16.26
CA THR A 277 5.20 7.82 -14.92
C THR A 277 6.70 7.99 -14.97
N SER A 278 7.21 8.88 -14.13
CA SER A 278 8.66 9.15 -13.99
C SER A 278 9.20 8.78 -12.60
N LEU A 279 8.32 8.45 -11.66
CA LEU A 279 8.68 7.92 -10.35
C LEU A 279 7.80 6.71 -10.01
N MET A 280 8.40 5.65 -9.50
CA MET A 280 7.68 4.52 -8.91
C MET A 280 8.21 4.26 -7.50
N MET A 281 7.30 4.16 -6.54
CA MET A 281 7.63 3.83 -5.16
C MET A 281 6.94 2.54 -4.75
N ILE A 282 7.69 1.66 -4.08
CA ILE A 282 7.17 0.40 -3.53
C ILE A 282 7.67 0.17 -2.09
N GLY A 283 6.94 -0.64 -1.32
CA GLY A 283 7.31 -1.23 -0.04
C GLY A 283 7.53 -2.74 -0.15
N HIS A 284 7.07 -3.48 0.86
CA HIS A 284 7.00 -4.94 0.93
C HIS A 284 8.33 -5.69 1.04
N TRP A 285 9.36 -5.22 0.39
CA TRP A 285 10.64 -5.95 0.35
C TRP A 285 11.52 -5.66 1.56
N HIS A 286 11.12 -4.70 2.40
CA HIS A 286 11.88 -4.25 3.57
C HIS A 286 13.31 -3.79 3.26
N THR A 287 13.64 -3.65 1.99
CA THR A 287 14.96 -3.27 1.50
C THR A 287 14.91 -1.93 0.80
N ALA A 288 15.61 -0.95 1.37
CA ALA A 288 15.70 0.38 0.77
C ALA A 288 16.65 0.36 -0.42
N ALA A 289 16.12 0.71 -1.59
CA ALA A 289 16.90 0.79 -2.82
C ALA A 289 16.41 1.94 -3.69
N GLU A 290 17.34 2.53 -4.41
CA GLU A 290 17.07 3.52 -5.43
C GLU A 290 17.72 3.10 -6.74
N TYR A 291 16.95 3.17 -7.82
CA TYR A 291 17.46 2.97 -9.18
C TYR A 291 17.03 4.14 -10.04
N GLN A 292 17.99 4.87 -10.57
CA GLN A 292 17.73 6.01 -11.43
C GLN A 292 18.20 5.74 -12.84
N CYS A 293 17.35 6.00 -13.81
CA CYS A 293 17.70 6.07 -15.21
C CYS A 293 17.18 7.37 -15.81
N ALA A 294 17.53 7.68 -17.07
CA ALA A 294 17.38 9.02 -17.66
C ALA A 294 16.01 9.73 -17.43
N TYR A 295 14.92 8.96 -17.39
CA TYR A 295 13.56 9.52 -17.31
C TYR A 295 12.69 8.87 -16.23
N PHE A 296 13.28 8.02 -15.40
CA PHE A 296 12.52 7.21 -14.46
C PHE A 296 13.35 6.93 -13.20
N THR A 297 12.74 7.15 -12.05
CA THR A 297 13.30 6.81 -10.73
C THR A 297 12.43 5.71 -10.12
N PHE A 298 13.07 4.66 -9.64
CA PHE A 298 12.44 3.60 -8.86
C PHE A 298 12.95 3.67 -7.43
N VAL A 299 12.05 3.64 -6.46
CA VAL A 299 12.35 3.68 -5.03
C VAL A 299 11.68 2.49 -4.37
N SER A 300 12.48 1.62 -3.75
CA SER A 300 12.01 0.64 -2.79
C SER A 300 12.20 1.21 -1.39
N ALA A 301 11.15 1.23 -0.60
CA ALA A 301 11.21 1.64 0.78
C ALA A 301 11.89 0.55 1.64
N GLY A 302 12.57 0.97 2.68
CA GLY A 302 12.90 0.10 3.80
C GLY A 302 11.66 -0.17 4.66
N CYS A 303 11.87 -0.78 5.81
CA CYS A 303 10.84 -0.97 6.83
C CYS A 303 11.24 -0.34 8.16
N THR A 304 10.34 -0.33 9.12
CA THR A 304 10.68 0.06 10.50
C THR A 304 11.00 -1.15 11.38
N VAL A 305 10.72 -2.35 10.91
CA VAL A 305 10.98 -3.60 11.65
C VAL A 305 12.50 -3.88 11.77
N GLY A 306 13.25 -3.70 10.69
CA GLY A 306 14.61 -4.18 10.57
C GLY A 306 14.66 -5.67 10.27
N GLN A 307 15.78 -6.33 10.63
CA GLN A 307 15.92 -7.77 10.44
C GLN A 307 15.06 -8.53 11.46
N ASP A 308 14.18 -9.37 10.97
CA ASP A 308 13.39 -10.30 11.78
C ASP A 308 13.87 -11.76 11.62
N GLY A 309 13.23 -12.69 12.34
CA GLY A 309 13.59 -14.11 12.30
C GLY A 309 13.38 -14.75 10.90
N TYR A 310 12.42 -14.24 10.12
CA TYR A 310 12.19 -14.70 8.75
C TYR A 310 13.35 -14.27 7.83
N ALA A 311 13.70 -12.99 7.86
CA ALA A 311 14.80 -12.44 7.08
C ALA A 311 16.15 -13.11 7.43
N TYR A 312 16.40 -13.29 8.74
CA TYR A 312 17.59 -13.99 9.22
C TYR A 312 17.63 -15.45 8.74
N GLY A 313 16.53 -16.19 8.91
CA GLY A 313 16.44 -17.60 8.53
C GLY A 313 16.59 -17.84 7.01
N HIS A 314 16.23 -16.86 6.17
CA HIS A 314 16.41 -16.91 4.71
C HIS A 314 17.72 -16.31 4.24
N GLY A 315 18.60 -15.87 5.14
CA GLY A 315 19.91 -15.31 4.79
C GLY A 315 19.83 -13.96 4.09
N PHE A 316 18.75 -13.19 4.28
CA PHE A 316 18.72 -11.81 3.83
C PHE A 316 19.70 -10.97 4.64
N LEU A 317 20.37 -10.05 3.94
CA LEU A 317 21.29 -9.15 4.63
C LEU A 317 20.52 -8.25 5.60
N PRO A 318 21.08 -8.00 6.81
CA PRO A 318 20.47 -7.09 7.76
C PRO A 318 20.42 -5.69 7.16
N GLU A 319 19.24 -5.07 7.25
CA GLU A 319 19.01 -3.73 6.76
C GLU A 319 18.61 -2.81 7.92
N ALA A 320 19.26 -1.64 8.01
CA ALA A 320 18.91 -0.66 9.01
C ALA A 320 17.50 -0.12 8.75
N PRO A 321 16.64 -0.07 9.76
CA PRO A 321 15.28 0.46 9.62
C PRO A 321 15.29 1.86 9.04
N SER A 322 14.49 2.08 7.98
CA SER A 322 14.49 3.35 7.26
C SER A 322 13.20 3.57 6.47
N GLN A 323 12.90 4.84 6.16
CA GLN A 323 11.78 5.23 5.31
C GLN A 323 12.23 6.26 4.27
N PRO A 324 11.63 6.29 3.06
CA PRO A 324 12.01 7.23 2.02
C PRO A 324 11.30 8.58 2.16
N LEU A 325 12.02 9.66 1.91
CA LEU A 325 11.48 10.97 1.62
C LEU A 325 12.00 11.42 0.26
N VAL A 326 11.11 11.52 -0.72
CA VAL A 326 11.46 11.93 -2.09
C VAL A 326 11.26 13.44 -2.23
N GLU A 327 12.31 14.14 -2.63
CA GLU A 327 12.29 15.58 -2.93
C GLU A 327 12.11 15.79 -4.44
N ILE A 328 11.19 16.66 -4.80
CA ILE A 328 10.80 16.95 -6.18
C ILE A 328 10.97 18.43 -6.47
N ASP A 329 11.63 18.76 -7.56
CA ASP A 329 11.61 20.10 -8.14
C ASP A 329 10.29 20.31 -8.89
N SER A 330 9.40 21.10 -8.30
CA SER A 330 8.07 21.37 -8.86
C SER A 330 8.11 22.31 -10.07
N GLU A 331 9.19 23.05 -10.27
CA GLU A 331 9.36 23.94 -11.41
C GLU A 331 9.69 23.15 -12.68
N HIS A 332 10.48 22.09 -12.53
CA HIS A 332 10.92 21.25 -13.64
C HIS A 332 10.24 19.88 -13.71
N GLY A 333 9.42 19.54 -12.72
CA GLY A 333 8.76 18.22 -12.65
C GLY A 333 9.76 17.06 -12.57
N LYS A 334 10.77 17.14 -11.72
CA LYS A 334 11.86 16.16 -11.62
C LYS A 334 12.12 15.75 -10.17
N VAL A 335 12.41 14.48 -9.96
CA VAL A 335 12.98 14.01 -8.69
C VAL A 335 14.38 14.59 -8.55
N VAL A 336 14.63 15.30 -7.42
CA VAL A 336 15.92 15.91 -7.11
C VAL A 336 16.75 14.98 -6.26
N GLN A 337 16.12 14.39 -5.23
CA GLN A 337 16.81 13.56 -4.27
C GLN A 337 15.83 12.56 -3.63
N VAL A 338 16.35 11.39 -3.30
CA VAL A 338 15.69 10.43 -2.41
C VAL A 338 16.50 10.41 -1.12
N HIS A 339 15.88 10.91 -0.05
CA HIS A 339 16.47 10.84 1.28
C HIS A 339 16.06 9.50 1.90
N ARG A 340 17.04 8.71 2.30
CA ARG A 340 16.83 7.53 3.12
C ARG A 340 16.92 7.96 4.58
N ILE A 341 15.79 8.03 5.26
CA ILE A 341 15.72 8.44 6.66
C ILE A 341 15.87 7.21 7.54
N TYR A 342 16.97 7.11 8.24
CA TYR A 342 17.24 6.03 9.18
C TYR A 342 16.55 6.30 10.52
N THR A 343 16.11 5.26 11.18
CA THR A 343 15.29 5.36 12.40
C THR A 343 16.06 5.19 13.70
N GLY A 344 17.38 5.14 13.62
CA GLY A 344 18.29 5.05 14.78
C GLY A 344 18.70 3.64 15.11
#